data_d66ae418cc03302f1f4f7c078b7f07a1
#
_entry.id   d66ae418cc03302f1f4f7c078b7f07a1
#
_cell.length_a   1.000
_cell.length_b   1.000
_cell.length_c   1.000
_cell.angle_alpha   90.00
_cell.angle_beta   90.00
_cell.angle_gamma   90.00
#
_symmetry.space_group_name_H-M   'P 1'
#
loop_
_entity.id
_entity.type
_entity.pdbx_description
1 polymer ?
#
loop_
_entity_poly.entity_id
_entity_poly.type
_entity_poly.pdbx_seq_one_letter_code
_entity_poly.pdbx_strand_id
1 'polypeptide(L)'
;MADAVFDCPPAWETWVSPQTRRLQKAEELLEQPWGILLLPPGTVRAIQEVPISCACLLVEGSCPGELLASVRTTHIVTYGLSPRDSLTLSSLREPVLCVQRSLQRPDGTIIEPQELPLGTLPMSAEQMLPLLGLWLLQMPLTGKPFL
;
A
#
# COMPACT_ATOMS: atom_id res chain seq x y z
N MET A 1 -6.87 -13.84 -5.59
CA MET A 1 -5.80 -13.89 -4.56
C MET A 1 -6.17 -12.96 -3.42
N ALA A 2 -5.87 -13.37 -2.20
CA ALA A 2 -6.12 -12.52 -1.03
C ALA A 2 -5.10 -11.39 -0.96
N ASP A 3 -5.53 -10.26 -0.39
CA ASP A 3 -4.64 -9.17 -0.05
C ASP A 3 -4.17 -9.33 1.39
N ALA A 4 -3.03 -8.74 1.72
CA ALA A 4 -2.45 -8.85 3.05
C ALA A 4 -1.72 -7.59 3.48
N VAL A 5 -1.72 -7.37 4.80
CA VAL A 5 -0.89 -6.36 5.47
C VAL A 5 0.04 -7.10 6.42
N PHE A 6 1.33 -6.87 6.29
CA PHE A 6 2.32 -7.48 7.16
C PHE A 6 2.60 -6.56 8.36
N ASP A 7 2.46 -7.10 9.57
CA ASP A 7 2.67 -6.36 10.82
C ASP A 7 1.79 -5.09 10.89
N CYS A 8 0.48 -5.30 10.75
CA CYS A 8 -0.51 -4.22 10.72
C CYS A 8 -0.44 -3.37 12.00
N PRO A 9 -0.25 -2.05 11.88
CA PRO A 9 -0.29 -1.18 13.05
C PRO A 9 -1.65 -1.28 13.77
N PRO A 10 -1.67 -1.31 15.11
CA PRO A 10 -2.93 -1.39 15.86
C PRO A 10 -3.93 -0.28 15.52
N ALA A 11 -3.43 0.92 15.17
CA ALA A 11 -4.29 2.03 14.79
C ALA A 11 -5.09 1.80 13.50
N TRP A 12 -4.68 0.85 12.68
CA TRP A 12 -5.35 0.54 11.41
C TRP A 12 -6.38 -0.58 11.50
N GLU A 13 -6.45 -1.29 12.62
CA GLU A 13 -7.25 -2.53 12.75
C GLU A 13 -8.69 -2.38 12.27
N THR A 14 -9.35 -1.28 12.66
CA THR A 14 -10.74 -1.03 12.26
C THR A 14 -10.89 -0.55 10.82
N TRP A 15 -9.79 -0.12 10.19
CA TRP A 15 -9.79 0.47 8.86
C TRP A 15 -9.35 -0.50 7.76
N VAL A 16 -8.81 -1.64 8.15
CA VAL A 16 -8.44 -2.70 7.21
C VAL A 16 -9.63 -3.63 6.99
N SER A 17 -9.93 -3.92 5.74
CA SER A 17 -11.05 -4.79 5.36
C SER A 17 -10.93 -6.17 6.03
N PRO A 18 -12.06 -6.78 6.46
CA PRO A 18 -12.03 -8.13 7.02
C PRO A 18 -11.48 -9.20 6.06
N GLN A 19 -11.57 -8.98 4.75
CA GLN A 19 -11.03 -9.89 3.74
C GLN A 19 -9.51 -9.76 3.57
N THR A 20 -8.94 -8.66 4.03
CA THR A 20 -7.48 -8.47 3.97
C THR A 20 -6.83 -9.20 5.13
N ARG A 21 -5.88 -10.10 4.82
CA ARG A 21 -5.19 -10.89 5.83
C ARG A 21 -4.20 -10.02 6.60
N ARG A 22 -4.17 -10.20 7.90
CA ARG A 22 -3.19 -9.56 8.78
C ARG A 22 -2.16 -10.59 9.17
N LEU A 23 -0.93 -10.41 8.70
CA LEU A 23 0.16 -11.36 8.90
C LEU A 23 1.18 -10.76 9.87
N GLN A 24 1.69 -11.55 10.78
CA GLN A 24 2.66 -11.10 11.77
C GLN A 24 4.01 -11.78 11.65
N LYS A 25 4.04 -12.98 11.07
CA LYS A 25 5.26 -13.76 10.92
C LYS A 25 5.64 -13.88 9.46
N ALA A 26 6.95 -13.84 9.19
CA ALA A 26 7.45 -13.96 7.82
C ALA A 26 7.01 -15.27 7.16
N GLU A 27 6.88 -16.36 7.93
CA GLU A 27 6.44 -17.66 7.41
C GLU A 27 5.03 -17.57 6.81
N GLU A 28 4.16 -16.76 7.38
CA GLU A 28 2.79 -16.58 6.87
C GLU A 28 2.77 -16.00 5.47
N LEU A 29 3.78 -15.19 5.12
CA LEU A 29 3.90 -14.60 3.78
C LEU A 29 4.17 -15.64 2.70
N LEU A 30 4.64 -16.83 3.09
CA LEU A 30 4.96 -17.92 2.16
C LEU A 30 3.79 -18.87 1.92
N GLU A 31 2.67 -18.70 2.64
CA GLU A 31 1.52 -19.61 2.55
C GLU A 31 0.87 -19.63 1.18
N GLN A 32 0.89 -18.49 0.47
CA GLN A 32 0.24 -18.35 -0.83
C GLN A 32 0.78 -17.12 -1.56
N PRO A 33 0.58 -17.02 -2.88
CA PRO A 33 0.77 -15.74 -3.57
C PRO A 33 -0.32 -14.75 -3.16
N TRP A 34 0.07 -13.49 -2.98
CA TRP A 34 -0.84 -12.43 -2.54
C TRP A 34 -1.26 -11.54 -3.72
N GLY A 35 -2.43 -10.94 -3.62
CA GLY A 35 -2.85 -9.92 -4.55
C GLY A 35 -2.08 -8.64 -4.29
N ILE A 36 -2.55 -7.83 -3.35
CA ILE A 36 -1.84 -6.64 -2.87
C ILE A 36 -1.20 -7.00 -1.53
N LEU A 37 0.11 -6.79 -1.43
CA LEU A 37 0.82 -6.91 -0.16
C LEU A 37 1.27 -5.52 0.27
N LEU A 38 0.75 -5.06 1.41
CA LEU A 38 1.17 -3.81 2.03
C LEU A 38 2.22 -4.08 3.10
N LEU A 39 3.36 -3.41 2.94
CA LEU A 39 4.41 -3.38 3.96
C LEU A 39 4.37 -2.00 4.63
N PRO A 40 3.84 -1.90 5.86
CA PRO A 40 3.83 -0.65 6.61
C PRO A 40 5.24 -0.10 6.84
N PRO A 41 5.37 1.19 7.21
CA PRO A 41 6.69 1.78 7.45
C PRO A 41 7.51 0.97 8.46
N GLY A 42 8.78 0.74 8.13
CA GLY A 42 9.72 0.05 9.00
C GLY A 42 9.65 -1.47 9.00
N THR A 43 8.75 -2.10 8.23
CA THR A 43 8.57 -3.55 8.25
C THR A 43 9.44 -4.30 7.23
N VAL A 44 10.04 -3.60 6.27
CA VAL A 44 10.74 -4.23 5.14
C VAL A 44 11.91 -5.12 5.60
N ARG A 45 12.63 -4.71 6.63
CA ARG A 45 13.78 -5.49 7.12
C ARG A 45 13.39 -6.88 7.63
N ALA A 46 12.18 -7.03 8.16
CA ALA A 46 11.69 -8.30 8.68
C ALA A 46 11.41 -9.33 7.58
N ILE A 47 11.26 -8.87 6.34
CA ILE A 47 10.97 -9.76 5.19
C ILE A 47 12.16 -9.93 4.26
N GLN A 48 13.31 -9.42 4.63
CA GLN A 48 14.53 -9.56 3.86
C GLN A 48 14.84 -11.05 3.65
N GLU A 49 15.18 -11.43 2.42
CA GLU A 49 15.48 -12.81 2.03
C GLU A 49 14.27 -13.77 2.05
N VAL A 50 13.07 -13.29 2.32
CA VAL A 50 11.86 -14.12 2.27
C VAL A 50 11.34 -14.14 0.82
N PRO A 51 11.20 -15.32 0.19
CA PRO A 51 10.78 -15.41 -1.22
C PRO A 51 9.26 -15.28 -1.35
N ILE A 52 8.78 -14.05 -1.25
CA ILE A 52 7.37 -13.69 -1.29
C ILE A 52 6.95 -13.50 -2.74
N SER A 53 5.70 -13.90 -3.07
CA SER A 53 5.07 -13.61 -4.36
C SER A 53 3.82 -12.79 -4.16
N CYS A 54 3.67 -11.71 -4.92
CA CYS A 54 2.45 -10.89 -4.92
C CYS A 54 2.26 -10.22 -6.29
N ALA A 55 1.02 -9.90 -6.61
CA ALA A 55 0.72 -9.19 -7.86
C ALA A 55 1.12 -7.71 -7.76
N CYS A 56 0.90 -7.10 -6.61
CA CYS A 56 1.24 -5.70 -6.36
C CYS A 56 1.86 -5.57 -4.97
N LEU A 57 3.05 -4.99 -4.92
CA LEU A 57 3.73 -4.67 -3.66
C LEU A 57 3.57 -3.19 -3.36
N LEU A 58 2.97 -2.86 -2.22
CA LEU A 58 2.80 -1.49 -1.76
C LEU A 58 3.77 -1.27 -0.59
N VAL A 59 4.75 -0.41 -0.79
CA VAL A 59 5.91 -0.27 0.11
C VAL A 59 6.39 1.18 0.18
N GLU A 60 7.00 1.55 1.29
CA GLU A 60 7.61 2.88 1.43
C GLU A 60 8.73 3.09 0.41
N GLY A 61 8.70 4.25 -0.25
CA GLY A 61 9.66 4.55 -1.32
C GLY A 61 11.08 4.78 -0.82
N SER A 62 11.25 5.08 0.46
CA SER A 62 12.55 5.29 1.07
C SER A 62 13.31 4.00 1.37
N CYS A 63 12.66 2.83 1.24
CA CYS A 63 13.33 1.58 1.54
C CYS A 63 14.38 1.23 0.48
N PRO A 64 15.55 0.69 0.89
CA PRO A 64 16.55 0.23 -0.08
C PRO A 64 16.00 -0.92 -0.94
N GLY A 65 16.19 -0.83 -2.26
CA GLY A 65 15.68 -1.83 -3.20
C GLY A 65 16.24 -3.24 -2.94
N GLU A 66 17.45 -3.35 -2.41
CA GLU A 66 18.06 -4.63 -2.08
C GLU A 66 17.28 -5.43 -1.02
N LEU A 67 16.53 -4.75 -0.15
CA LEU A 67 15.70 -5.43 0.84
C LEU A 67 14.50 -6.13 0.20
N LEU A 68 14.16 -5.77 -1.03
CA LEU A 68 13.04 -6.35 -1.80
C LEU A 68 13.50 -7.38 -2.82
N ALA A 69 14.78 -7.73 -2.86
CA ALA A 69 15.35 -8.59 -3.91
C ALA A 69 14.71 -9.99 -3.97
N SER A 70 14.19 -10.49 -2.86
CA SER A 70 13.53 -11.81 -2.80
C SER A 70 12.04 -11.78 -3.11
N VAL A 71 11.46 -10.60 -3.29
CA VAL A 71 10.03 -10.46 -3.58
C VAL A 71 9.81 -10.54 -5.09
N ARG A 72 8.94 -11.47 -5.51
CA ARG A 72 8.46 -11.56 -6.90
C ARG A 72 7.16 -10.82 -7.01
N THR A 73 7.14 -9.76 -7.81
CA THR A 73 5.93 -8.95 -7.99
C THR A 73 5.89 -8.42 -9.42
N THR A 74 4.67 -8.22 -9.93
CA THR A 74 4.46 -7.62 -11.25
C THR A 74 4.51 -6.11 -11.16
N HIS A 75 4.00 -5.53 -10.09
CA HIS A 75 3.93 -4.09 -9.90
C HIS A 75 4.40 -3.69 -8.51
N ILE A 76 5.18 -2.62 -8.45
CA ILE A 76 5.58 -1.99 -7.20
C ILE A 76 4.95 -0.61 -7.16
N VAL A 77 4.21 -0.33 -6.09
CA VAL A 77 3.63 0.98 -5.81
C VAL A 77 4.31 1.51 -4.55
N THR A 78 4.96 2.65 -4.67
CA THR A 78 5.64 3.26 -3.53
C THR A 78 4.80 4.37 -2.93
N TYR A 79 4.89 4.53 -1.62
CA TYR A 79 4.27 5.64 -0.90
C TYR A 79 5.32 6.38 -0.08
N GLY A 80 5.13 7.68 0.09
CA GLY A 80 6.02 8.53 0.85
C GLY A 80 5.84 9.99 0.49
N LEU A 81 6.72 10.83 0.97
CA LEU A 81 6.65 12.27 0.75
C LEU A 81 7.61 12.77 -0.35
N SER A 82 8.23 11.86 -1.08
CA SER A 82 9.12 12.20 -2.20
C SER A 82 8.32 12.38 -3.50
N PRO A 83 8.74 13.32 -4.37
CA PRO A 83 8.16 13.41 -5.73
C PRO A 83 8.37 12.16 -6.58
N ARG A 84 9.23 11.25 -6.15
CA ARG A 84 9.49 9.98 -6.85
C ARG A 84 8.52 8.88 -6.45
N ASP A 85 7.78 9.05 -5.35
CA ASP A 85 6.83 8.05 -4.90
C ASP A 85 5.62 7.99 -5.83
N SER A 86 5.09 6.80 -6.00
CA SER A 86 3.85 6.59 -6.78
C SER A 86 2.68 7.32 -6.14
N LEU A 87 2.63 7.31 -4.80
CA LEU A 87 1.60 7.96 -4.00
C LEU A 87 2.28 8.90 -3.00
N THR A 88 1.82 10.14 -2.96
CA THR A 88 2.33 11.13 -2.02
C THR A 88 1.23 12.09 -1.59
N LEU A 89 1.55 13.00 -0.69
CA LEU A 89 0.65 14.04 -0.23
C LEU A 89 1.13 15.40 -0.75
N SER A 90 0.24 16.20 -1.33
CA SER A 90 0.60 17.54 -1.81
C SER A 90 0.59 18.57 -0.69
N SER A 91 -0.15 18.30 0.38
CA SER A 91 -0.27 19.19 1.53
C SER A 91 -0.56 18.37 2.77
N LEU A 92 -0.03 18.78 3.91
CA LEU A 92 -0.34 18.17 5.21
C LEU A 92 -1.44 18.92 5.95
N ARG A 93 -1.74 20.15 5.53
CA ARG A 93 -2.74 20.99 6.17
C ARG A 93 -4.15 20.73 5.64
N GLU A 94 -4.27 20.66 4.31
CA GLU A 94 -5.48 20.19 3.63
C GLU A 94 -5.05 19.02 2.76
N PRO A 95 -5.01 17.81 3.31
CA PRO A 95 -4.33 16.71 2.66
C PRO A 95 -5.00 16.31 1.35
N VAL A 96 -4.17 16.17 0.33
CA VAL A 96 -4.55 15.69 -0.98
C VAL A 96 -3.65 14.51 -1.31
N LEU A 97 -4.26 13.37 -1.62
CA LEU A 97 -3.54 12.21 -2.10
C LEU A 97 -3.20 12.41 -3.57
N CYS A 98 -1.92 12.39 -3.90
CA CYS A 98 -1.46 12.53 -5.27
C CYS A 98 -1.03 11.18 -5.83
N VAL A 99 -1.70 10.75 -6.89
CA VAL A 99 -1.30 9.60 -7.70
C VAL A 99 -0.40 10.16 -8.79
N GLN A 100 0.90 9.90 -8.72
CA GLN A 100 1.89 10.58 -9.55
C GLN A 100 2.21 9.86 -10.85
N ARG A 101 1.75 8.63 -11.02
CA ARG A 101 1.90 7.83 -12.23
C ARG A 101 0.75 6.85 -12.36
N SER A 102 0.56 6.29 -13.55
CA SER A 102 -0.45 5.26 -13.73
C SER A 102 -0.13 4.04 -12.88
N LEU A 103 -1.12 3.52 -12.17
CA LEU A 103 -1.00 2.33 -11.33
C LEU A 103 -1.92 1.25 -11.87
N GLN A 104 -1.48 0.00 -11.80
CA GLN A 104 -2.30 -1.13 -12.21
C GLN A 104 -2.75 -1.94 -10.99
N ARG A 105 -4.05 -2.14 -10.89
CA ARG A 105 -4.62 -3.05 -9.89
C ARG A 105 -4.39 -4.51 -10.27
N PRO A 106 -4.46 -5.45 -9.32
CA PRO A 106 -4.34 -6.86 -9.64
C PRO A 106 -5.35 -7.38 -10.69
N ASP A 107 -6.52 -6.74 -10.78
CA ASP A 107 -7.54 -7.11 -11.77
C ASP A 107 -7.27 -6.53 -13.18
N GLY A 108 -6.18 -5.80 -13.35
CA GLY A 108 -5.80 -5.18 -14.61
C GLY A 108 -6.32 -3.76 -14.83
N THR A 109 -7.21 -3.26 -13.98
CA THR A 109 -7.70 -1.88 -14.12
C THR A 109 -6.60 -0.87 -13.81
N ILE A 110 -6.63 0.26 -14.52
CA ILE A 110 -5.62 1.29 -14.43
C ILE A 110 -6.16 2.48 -13.65
N ILE A 111 -5.35 2.98 -12.72
CA ILE A 111 -5.61 4.23 -12.00
C ILE A 111 -4.71 5.28 -12.62
N GLU A 112 -5.32 6.28 -13.25
CA GLU A 112 -4.56 7.35 -13.89
C GLU A 112 -4.03 8.36 -12.86
N PRO A 113 -2.94 9.11 -13.19
CA PRO A 113 -2.46 10.19 -12.33
C PRO A 113 -3.57 11.18 -12.01
N GLN A 114 -3.72 11.51 -10.73
CA GLN A 114 -4.78 12.41 -10.28
C GLN A 114 -4.52 12.89 -8.86
N GLU A 115 -5.28 13.89 -8.44
CA GLU A 115 -5.28 14.42 -7.09
C GLU A 115 -6.62 14.14 -6.44
N LEU A 116 -6.58 13.56 -5.23
CA LEU A 116 -7.77 13.16 -4.48
C LEU A 116 -7.80 13.90 -3.14
N PRO A 117 -8.65 14.94 -3.00
CA PRO A 117 -8.83 15.59 -1.71
C PRO A 117 -9.35 14.61 -0.67
N LEU A 118 -8.78 14.62 0.54
CA LEU A 118 -9.05 13.60 1.54
C LEU A 118 -10.05 14.03 2.61
N GLY A 119 -10.28 15.34 2.79
CA GLY A 119 -11.16 15.82 3.84
C GLY A 119 -10.62 15.50 5.24
N THR A 120 -11.53 15.27 6.19
CA THR A 120 -11.15 14.95 7.58
C THR A 120 -10.77 13.48 7.71
N LEU A 121 -9.59 13.23 8.27
CA LEU A 121 -9.05 11.89 8.47
C LEU A 121 -9.07 11.51 9.96
N PRO A 122 -9.22 10.21 10.30
CA PRO A 122 -9.22 9.76 11.69
C PRO A 122 -7.85 9.82 12.37
N MET A 123 -6.78 9.96 11.60
CA MET A 123 -5.41 10.13 12.09
C MET A 123 -4.63 10.98 11.09
N SER A 124 -3.35 11.26 11.34
CA SER A 124 -2.58 12.12 10.45
C SER A 124 -2.54 11.54 9.02
N ALA A 125 -2.49 12.41 8.02
CA ALA A 125 -2.44 12.00 6.63
C ALA A 125 -1.21 11.13 6.34
N GLU A 126 -0.07 11.42 6.96
CA GLU A 126 1.13 10.61 6.81
C GLU A 126 0.95 9.18 7.31
N GLN A 127 0.30 9.02 8.48
CA GLN A 127 0.02 7.69 9.02
C GLN A 127 -0.97 6.92 8.17
N MET A 128 -1.90 7.63 7.53
CA MET A 128 -2.91 7.01 6.67
C MET A 128 -2.43 6.73 5.26
N LEU A 129 -1.36 7.36 4.81
CA LEU A 129 -0.93 7.27 3.42
C LEU A 129 -0.81 5.83 2.89
N PRO A 130 -0.12 4.89 3.57
CA PRO A 130 -0.08 3.51 3.08
C PRO A 130 -1.45 2.83 3.09
N LEU A 131 -2.29 3.11 4.08
CA LEU A 131 -3.64 2.57 4.14
C LEU A 131 -4.52 3.12 3.02
N LEU A 132 -4.40 4.41 2.71
CA LEU A 132 -5.08 5.03 1.58
C LEU A 132 -4.65 4.38 0.26
N GLY A 133 -3.37 4.06 0.13
CA GLY A 133 -2.85 3.35 -1.04
C GLY A 133 -3.46 1.96 -1.18
N LEU A 134 -3.57 1.24 -0.07
CA LEU A 134 -4.22 -0.07 -0.07
C LEU A 134 -5.68 0.03 -0.53
N TRP A 135 -6.44 0.97 0.01
CA TRP A 135 -7.83 1.17 -0.39
C TRP A 135 -7.96 1.55 -1.86
N LEU A 136 -7.09 2.44 -2.33
CA LEU A 136 -7.10 2.87 -3.73
C LEU A 136 -6.90 1.67 -4.68
N LEU A 137 -6.00 0.76 -4.31
CA LEU A 137 -5.72 -0.43 -5.11
C LEU A 137 -6.80 -1.50 -4.99
N GLN A 138 -7.54 -1.52 -3.88
CA GLN A 138 -8.61 -2.50 -3.64
C GLN A 138 -9.96 -2.05 -4.19
N MET A 139 -10.25 -0.75 -4.14
CA MET A 139 -11.57 -0.24 -4.47
C MET A 139 -11.72 -0.05 -5.99
N PRO A 140 -12.80 -0.54 -6.59
CA PRO A 140 -13.13 -0.13 -7.95
C PRO A 140 -13.39 1.38 -7.96
N LEU A 141 -13.00 2.06 -9.05
CA LEU A 141 -13.29 3.48 -9.24
C LEU A 141 -14.79 3.66 -9.51
N THR A 142 -15.60 3.60 -8.48
CA THR A 142 -17.06 3.69 -8.59
C THR A 142 -17.61 5.08 -8.28
N GLY A 143 -16.74 6.09 -8.18
CA GLY A 143 -17.15 7.43 -7.84
C GLY A 143 -17.53 7.63 -6.37
N LYS A 144 -17.38 6.63 -5.54
CA LYS A 144 -17.59 6.78 -4.09
C LYS A 144 -16.44 7.56 -3.47
N PRO A 145 -16.73 8.45 -2.52
CA PRO A 145 -15.66 9.14 -1.80
C PRO A 145 -14.78 8.15 -1.06
N PHE A 146 -13.52 8.52 -0.88
CA PHE A 146 -12.51 7.70 -0.23
C PHE A 146 -12.88 7.32 1.20
N LEU A 147 -13.62 8.17 1.83
CA LEU A 147 -14.11 7.99 3.19
C LEU A 147 -15.59 8.31 3.26
#